data_359ea08b1a8d0507fe8f4e5f2ac69d40
#
_entry.id   359ea08b1a8d0507fe8f4e5f2ac69d40
#
_cell.length_a   1.000
_cell.length_b   1.000
_cell.length_c   1.000
_cell.angle_alpha   90.00
_cell.angle_beta   90.00
_cell.angle_gamma   90.00
#
_symmetry.space_group_name_H-M   'P 1'
#
loop_
_entity.id
_entity.type
_entity.pdbx_description
1 polymer ?
#
loop_
_entity_poly.entity_id
_entity_poly.type
_entity_poly.pdbx_seq_one_letter_code
_entity_poly.pdbx_strand_id
1 'polypeptide(L)'
;MRPLAEALNARGWTVRGLLLPGFGSDLDTLPFRRAEDWTRSVRNALVELRPQHGPVMLVGISMGAALSLRAVSQIPIDGLAMLAPFWRLPTVAWPMLPLLRRIFPILRPFRWMKLNFRDLQVRKVFQRFFPRIDPDDPQTPNEMRKFKLPIGMFDEIRRAGTAAYQAAAKVHIPLLTVQGTQDGVAQPRMTRQLLRNYAGPVRYAEVLAGHDLLDAMQPVWEQVRSLVLDFASRLEPVPIRIT
;
A
#
# COMPACT_ATOMS: atom_id res chain seq x y z
N MET A 1 -2.09 2.29 -10.22
CA MET A 1 -1.21 1.13 -10.55
C MET A 1 -1.16 0.84 -12.05
N ARG A 2 -2.28 0.91 -12.80
CA ARG A 2 -2.33 0.55 -14.23
C ARG A 2 -1.31 1.33 -15.08
N PRO A 3 -1.16 2.66 -15.00
CA PRO A 3 -0.18 3.38 -15.82
C PRO A 3 1.28 2.91 -15.58
N LEU A 4 1.63 2.56 -14.34
CA LEU A 4 2.96 2.03 -14.04
C LEU A 4 3.16 0.62 -14.61
N ALA A 5 2.12 -0.23 -14.56
CA ALA A 5 2.15 -1.55 -15.16
C ALA A 5 2.36 -1.48 -16.69
N GLU A 6 1.68 -0.58 -17.36
CA GLU A 6 1.83 -0.33 -18.80
C GLU A 6 3.26 0.18 -19.12
N ALA A 7 3.81 1.07 -18.31
CA ALA A 7 5.18 1.58 -18.48
C ALA A 7 6.25 0.49 -18.29
N LEU A 8 6.09 -0.40 -17.32
CA LEU A 8 6.98 -1.56 -17.12
C LEU A 8 6.84 -2.57 -18.26
N ASN A 9 5.63 -2.85 -18.69
CA ASN A 9 5.38 -3.75 -19.82
C ASN A 9 6.03 -3.25 -21.11
N ALA A 10 5.97 -1.94 -21.39
CA ALA A 10 6.65 -1.31 -22.52
C ALA A 10 8.20 -1.44 -22.46
N ARG A 11 8.76 -1.83 -21.31
CA ARG A 11 10.19 -2.12 -21.11
C ARG A 11 10.50 -3.62 -21.04
N GLY A 12 9.55 -4.46 -21.46
CA GLY A 12 9.71 -5.92 -21.56
C GLY A 12 9.38 -6.69 -20.26
N TRP A 13 8.87 -6.02 -19.22
CA TRP A 13 8.45 -6.72 -18.01
C TRP A 13 7.07 -7.35 -18.17
N THR A 14 6.93 -8.60 -17.77
CA THR A 14 5.61 -9.20 -17.55
C THR A 14 5.06 -8.67 -16.23
N VAL A 15 3.90 -8.02 -16.25
CA VAL A 15 3.33 -7.36 -15.07
C VAL A 15 2.03 -8.03 -14.66
N ARG A 16 1.97 -8.44 -13.39
CA ARG A 16 0.76 -8.98 -12.76
C ARG A 16 0.24 -8.01 -11.69
N GLY A 17 -0.97 -7.50 -11.90
CA GLY A 17 -1.69 -6.72 -10.89
C GLY A 17 -2.33 -7.65 -9.85
N LEU A 18 -2.04 -7.45 -8.57
CA LEU A 18 -2.61 -8.24 -7.49
C LEU A 18 -3.75 -7.46 -6.82
N LEU A 19 -4.94 -8.04 -6.83
CA LEU A 19 -6.08 -7.56 -6.03
C LEU A 19 -6.07 -8.29 -4.69
N LEU A 20 -5.92 -7.52 -3.62
CA LEU A 20 -5.91 -8.08 -2.26
C LEU A 20 -7.33 -8.48 -1.82
N PRO A 21 -7.48 -9.55 -1.01
CA PRO A 21 -8.77 -9.95 -0.44
C PRO A 21 -9.44 -8.79 0.31
N GLY A 22 -10.71 -8.58 0.08
CA GLY A 22 -11.47 -7.48 0.66
C GLY A 22 -11.37 -6.15 -0.08
N PHE A 23 -10.76 -6.11 -1.29
CA PHE A 23 -10.70 -4.92 -2.13
C PHE A 23 -11.43 -5.13 -3.47
N GLY A 24 -11.71 -4.04 -4.17
CA GLY A 24 -12.44 -4.06 -5.43
C GLY A 24 -13.87 -4.57 -5.28
N SER A 25 -14.22 -5.64 -5.97
CA SER A 25 -15.55 -6.27 -5.90
C SER A 25 -15.82 -7.01 -4.58
N ASP A 26 -14.78 -7.28 -3.77
CA ASP A 26 -14.86 -8.04 -2.51
C ASP A 26 -14.90 -7.12 -1.27
N LEU A 27 -15.22 -5.83 -1.45
CA LEU A 27 -15.12 -4.79 -0.41
C LEU A 27 -15.97 -5.10 0.83
N ASP A 28 -17.10 -5.76 0.67
CA ASP A 28 -17.99 -6.13 1.77
C ASP A 28 -17.34 -7.12 2.75
N THR A 29 -16.32 -7.84 2.30
CA THR A 29 -15.56 -8.79 3.14
C THR A 29 -14.37 -8.14 3.84
N LEU A 30 -13.97 -6.92 3.46
CA LEU A 30 -12.82 -6.21 4.04
C LEU A 30 -12.86 -6.12 5.58
N PRO A 31 -14.01 -5.87 6.25
CA PRO A 31 -14.09 -5.84 7.70
C PRO A 31 -13.69 -7.15 8.40
N PHE A 32 -13.72 -8.27 7.69
CA PHE A 32 -13.42 -9.62 8.21
C PHE A 32 -12.03 -10.11 7.83
N ARG A 33 -11.29 -9.37 6.98
CA ARG A 33 -9.95 -9.73 6.54
C ARG A 33 -8.91 -9.45 7.62
N ARG A 34 -7.91 -10.31 7.67
CA ARG A 34 -6.77 -10.19 8.59
C ARG A 34 -5.51 -9.80 7.83
N ALA A 35 -4.56 -9.22 8.55
CA ALA A 35 -3.24 -8.86 8.00
C ALA A 35 -2.56 -10.05 7.29
N GLU A 36 -2.74 -11.26 7.84
CA GLU A 36 -2.16 -12.47 7.27
C GLU A 36 -2.83 -12.89 5.94
N ASP A 37 -4.13 -12.60 5.74
CA ASP A 37 -4.81 -12.92 4.47
C ASP A 37 -4.20 -12.11 3.33
N TRP A 38 -3.90 -10.83 3.58
CA TRP A 38 -3.25 -9.95 2.60
C TRP A 38 -1.81 -10.38 2.34
N THR A 39 -1.02 -10.66 3.40
CA THR A 39 0.37 -11.11 3.26
C THR A 39 0.44 -12.43 2.51
N ARG A 40 -0.44 -13.36 2.82
CA ARG A 40 -0.55 -14.68 2.15
C ARG A 40 -0.86 -14.52 0.67
N SER A 41 -1.77 -13.61 0.31
CA SER A 41 -2.09 -13.33 -1.09
C SER A 41 -0.87 -12.86 -1.88
N VAL A 42 -0.08 -11.94 -1.32
CA VAL A 42 1.17 -11.48 -1.95
C VAL A 42 2.19 -12.62 -2.06
N ARG A 43 2.38 -13.38 -0.98
CA ARG A 43 3.31 -14.51 -0.93
C ARG A 43 2.97 -15.58 -1.95
N ASN A 44 1.69 -15.96 -2.06
CA ASN A 44 1.24 -16.98 -3.03
C ASN A 44 1.53 -16.54 -4.46
N ALA A 45 1.31 -15.26 -4.79
CA ALA A 45 1.65 -14.72 -6.10
C ALA A 45 3.17 -14.79 -6.38
N LEU A 46 4.03 -14.56 -5.38
CA LEU A 46 5.48 -14.68 -5.54
C LEU A 46 5.93 -16.14 -5.72
N VAL A 47 5.34 -17.07 -4.97
CA VAL A 47 5.61 -18.53 -5.13
C VAL A 47 5.27 -19.00 -6.53
N GLU A 48 4.17 -18.49 -7.09
CA GLU A 48 3.69 -18.85 -8.43
C GLU A 48 4.58 -18.25 -9.55
N LEU A 49 5.00 -16.99 -9.40
CA LEU A 49 5.72 -16.27 -10.45
C LEU A 49 7.22 -16.59 -10.50
N ARG A 50 7.86 -16.76 -9.34
CA ARG A 50 9.32 -16.89 -9.24
C ARG A 50 9.93 -18.04 -10.03
N PRO A 51 9.33 -19.25 -10.10
CA PRO A 51 9.90 -20.34 -10.90
C PRO A 51 9.87 -20.10 -12.41
N GLN A 52 9.03 -19.19 -12.88
CA GLN A 52 8.75 -18.97 -14.29
C GLN A 52 9.40 -17.71 -14.84
N HIS A 53 9.84 -16.80 -13.99
CA HIS A 53 10.32 -15.47 -14.36
C HIS A 53 11.54 -15.06 -13.51
N GLY A 54 12.45 -14.31 -14.14
CA GLY A 54 13.56 -13.65 -13.47
C GLY A 54 14.14 -12.54 -14.34
N PRO A 55 14.49 -11.40 -13.75
CA PRO A 55 14.34 -11.05 -12.35
C PRO A 55 12.89 -10.78 -11.95
N VAL A 56 12.56 -10.96 -10.64
CA VAL A 56 11.24 -10.67 -10.07
C VAL A 56 11.31 -9.42 -9.20
N MET A 57 10.51 -8.42 -9.52
CA MET A 57 10.35 -7.19 -8.76
C MET A 57 8.94 -7.07 -8.19
N LEU A 58 8.83 -6.76 -6.91
CA LEU A 58 7.55 -6.44 -6.30
C LEU A 58 7.41 -4.92 -6.12
N VAL A 59 6.27 -4.37 -6.56
CA VAL A 59 5.95 -2.95 -6.39
C VAL A 59 4.75 -2.81 -5.48
N GLY A 60 4.92 -2.12 -4.36
CA GLY A 60 3.85 -1.85 -3.41
C GLY A 60 3.62 -0.37 -3.17
N ILE A 61 2.35 0.05 -3.02
CA ILE A 61 1.99 1.41 -2.60
C ILE A 61 1.28 1.40 -1.26
N SER A 62 1.58 2.36 -0.40
CA SER A 62 0.91 2.57 0.88
C SER A 62 0.93 1.28 1.75
N MET A 63 -0.20 0.79 2.20
CA MET A 63 -0.32 -0.50 2.90
C MET A 63 0.25 -1.66 2.06
N GLY A 64 0.08 -1.63 0.72
CA GLY A 64 0.67 -2.62 -0.18
C GLY A 64 2.19 -2.68 -0.09
N ALA A 65 2.88 -1.57 0.16
CA ALA A 65 4.32 -1.55 0.38
C ALA A 65 4.72 -2.28 1.68
N ALA A 66 3.97 -2.08 2.76
CA ALA A 66 4.19 -2.81 4.01
C ALA A 66 3.98 -4.32 3.85
N LEU A 67 2.89 -4.71 3.16
CA LEU A 67 2.61 -6.13 2.86
C LEU A 67 3.69 -6.74 1.97
N SER A 68 4.17 -6.00 0.98
CA SER A 68 5.28 -6.42 0.11
C SER A 68 6.55 -6.68 0.92
N LEU A 69 6.94 -5.76 1.80
CA LEU A 69 8.10 -5.91 2.67
C LEU A 69 7.99 -7.14 3.58
N ARG A 70 6.81 -7.40 4.13
CA ARG A 70 6.55 -8.61 4.92
C ARG A 70 6.64 -9.88 4.08
N ALA A 71 6.10 -9.88 2.86
CA ALA A 71 6.13 -11.05 1.97
C ALA A 71 7.56 -11.39 1.52
N VAL A 72 8.36 -10.40 1.13
CA VAL A 72 9.75 -10.62 0.66
C VAL A 72 10.70 -11.06 1.78
N SER A 73 10.36 -10.81 3.04
CA SER A 73 11.11 -11.38 4.17
C SER A 73 10.95 -12.90 4.32
N GLN A 74 9.96 -13.48 3.64
CA GLN A 74 9.66 -14.92 3.65
C GLN A 74 10.02 -15.59 2.33
N ILE A 75 9.89 -14.86 1.22
CA ILE A 75 10.20 -15.33 -0.13
C ILE A 75 11.09 -14.27 -0.79
N PRO A 76 12.41 -14.48 -0.80
CA PRO A 76 13.33 -13.54 -1.42
C PRO A 76 13.10 -13.46 -2.94
N ILE A 77 13.19 -12.23 -3.45
CA ILE A 77 13.10 -11.86 -4.86
C ILE A 77 14.24 -10.92 -5.21
N ASP A 78 14.28 -10.39 -6.42
CA ASP A 78 15.43 -9.64 -6.92
C ASP A 78 15.37 -8.15 -6.58
N GLY A 79 14.17 -7.59 -6.36
CA GLY A 79 14.02 -6.18 -5.98
C GLY A 79 12.66 -5.83 -5.42
N LEU A 80 12.63 -4.80 -4.56
CA LEU A 80 11.41 -4.25 -3.96
C LEU A 80 11.32 -2.74 -4.24
N ALA A 81 10.21 -2.28 -4.79
CA ALA A 81 9.88 -0.86 -4.90
C ALA A 81 8.71 -0.51 -3.98
N MET A 82 8.93 0.38 -3.03
CA MET A 82 7.92 0.89 -2.11
C MET A 82 7.57 2.34 -2.43
N LEU A 83 6.30 2.61 -2.69
CA LEU A 83 5.78 3.94 -2.99
C LEU A 83 4.91 4.41 -1.83
N ALA A 84 5.27 5.54 -1.21
CA ALA A 84 4.57 6.09 -0.04
C ALA A 84 4.24 5.02 1.02
N PRO A 85 5.22 4.27 1.57
CA PRO A 85 4.98 3.09 2.40
C PRO A 85 4.28 3.46 3.70
N PHE A 86 3.07 2.94 3.91
CA PHE A 86 2.31 3.13 5.12
C PHE A 86 2.48 1.93 6.07
N TRP A 87 3.10 2.14 7.24
CA TRP A 87 3.26 1.11 8.26
C TRP A 87 2.73 1.51 9.64
N ARG A 88 2.60 2.82 9.92
CA ARG A 88 1.98 3.31 11.15
C ARG A 88 1.53 4.75 11.01
N LEU A 89 0.50 5.12 11.80
CA LEU A 89 0.16 6.51 12.06
C LEU A 89 0.98 7.05 13.25
N PRO A 90 1.43 8.30 13.18
CA PRO A 90 2.17 8.96 14.27
C PRO A 90 1.23 9.51 15.35
N THR A 91 0.28 8.69 15.81
CA THR A 91 -0.71 9.07 16.83
C THR A 91 -0.66 8.13 18.02
N VAL A 92 -1.01 8.65 19.21
CA VAL A 92 -1.08 7.85 20.44
C VAL A 92 -2.17 6.78 20.35
N ALA A 93 -3.24 7.04 19.62
CA ALA A 93 -4.33 6.08 19.43
C ALA A 93 -3.89 4.83 18.64
N TRP A 94 -2.87 4.94 17.78
CA TRP A 94 -2.45 3.83 16.93
C TRP A 94 -2.01 2.57 17.69
N PRO A 95 -1.10 2.63 18.68
CA PRO A 95 -0.76 1.47 19.50
C PRO A 95 -1.91 1.03 20.44
N MET A 96 -2.88 1.90 20.71
CA MET A 96 -4.03 1.60 21.57
C MET A 96 -5.18 0.91 20.85
N LEU A 97 -5.13 0.75 19.52
CA LEU A 97 -6.19 0.10 18.74
C LEU A 97 -6.64 -1.28 19.30
N PRO A 98 -5.74 -2.16 19.82
CA PRO A 98 -6.15 -3.43 20.41
C PRO A 98 -7.08 -3.27 21.62
N LEU A 99 -6.90 -2.21 22.41
CA LEU A 99 -7.76 -1.89 23.53
C LEU A 99 -9.06 -1.20 23.05
N LEU A 100 -8.91 -0.21 22.16
CA LEU A 100 -10.03 0.55 21.63
C LEU A 100 -11.07 -0.33 20.92
N ARG A 101 -10.66 -1.37 20.19
CA ARG A 101 -11.57 -2.29 19.53
C ARG A 101 -12.45 -3.09 20.50
N ARG A 102 -12.01 -3.26 21.76
CA ARG A 102 -12.80 -3.95 22.80
C ARG A 102 -13.87 -3.03 23.37
N ILE A 103 -13.56 -1.74 23.52
CA ILE A 103 -14.47 -0.74 24.13
C ILE A 103 -15.41 -0.15 23.07
N PHE A 104 -14.84 0.16 21.90
CA PHE A 104 -15.55 0.77 20.76
C PHE A 104 -15.38 -0.09 19.52
N PRO A 105 -16.13 -1.19 19.34
CA PRO A 105 -15.89 -2.13 18.24
C PRO A 105 -16.17 -1.52 16.86
N ILE A 106 -17.02 -0.48 16.79
CA ILE A 106 -17.50 0.12 15.55
C ILE A 106 -17.21 1.62 15.55
N LEU A 107 -16.53 2.06 14.50
CA LEU A 107 -16.35 3.47 14.17
C LEU A 107 -17.41 3.89 13.13
N ARG A 108 -17.99 5.07 13.32
CA ARG A 108 -18.89 5.71 12.33
C ARG A 108 -18.24 7.01 11.85
N PRO A 109 -17.26 6.94 10.93
CA PRO A 109 -16.41 8.09 10.60
C PRO A 109 -17.21 9.27 10.05
N PHE A 110 -18.27 8.99 9.30
CA PHE A 110 -19.08 10.02 8.63
C PHE A 110 -20.25 10.53 9.47
N ARG A 111 -20.45 10.03 10.69
CA ARG A 111 -21.59 10.45 11.55
C ARG A 111 -21.54 11.94 11.88
N TRP A 112 -20.33 12.47 12.06
CA TRP A 112 -20.09 13.85 12.48
C TRP A 112 -19.51 14.73 11.38
N MET A 113 -19.12 14.14 10.25
CA MET A 113 -18.56 14.86 9.11
C MET A 113 -19.67 15.39 8.22
N LYS A 114 -19.59 16.69 7.88
CA LYS A 114 -20.37 17.27 6.80
C LYS A 114 -19.71 16.91 5.48
N LEU A 115 -20.13 15.81 4.85
CA LEU A 115 -19.66 15.43 3.52
C LEU A 115 -20.20 16.44 2.51
N ASN A 116 -19.31 17.26 1.96
CA ASN A 116 -19.63 18.18 0.90
C ASN A 116 -19.21 17.58 -0.45
N PHE A 117 -20.10 16.85 -1.11
CA PHE A 117 -19.85 16.27 -2.43
C PHE A 117 -19.79 17.29 -3.58
N ARG A 118 -20.02 18.60 -3.32
CA ARG A 118 -19.73 19.67 -4.28
C ARG A 118 -18.23 19.96 -4.37
N ASP A 119 -17.45 19.58 -3.36
CA ASP A 119 -16.00 19.67 -3.40
C ASP A 119 -15.44 18.52 -4.26
N LEU A 120 -14.76 18.86 -5.33
CA LEU A 120 -14.17 17.91 -6.29
C LEU A 120 -13.14 16.99 -5.65
N GLN A 121 -12.42 17.43 -4.63
CA GLN A 121 -11.44 16.59 -3.92
C GLN A 121 -12.14 15.53 -3.06
N VAL A 122 -13.17 15.95 -2.32
CA VAL A 122 -14.02 15.04 -1.54
C VAL A 122 -14.66 14.01 -2.47
N ARG A 123 -15.17 14.45 -3.62
CA ARG A 123 -15.80 13.59 -4.62
C ARG A 123 -14.82 12.56 -5.21
N LYS A 124 -13.62 12.98 -5.60
CA LYS A 124 -12.58 12.07 -6.13
C LYS A 124 -12.18 11.00 -5.12
N VAL A 125 -11.91 11.42 -3.87
CA VAL A 125 -11.57 10.49 -2.80
C VAL A 125 -12.71 9.53 -2.52
N PHE A 126 -13.94 10.04 -2.46
CA PHE A 126 -15.13 9.24 -2.22
C PHE A 126 -15.35 8.18 -3.31
N GLN A 127 -15.35 8.56 -4.58
CA GLN A 127 -15.52 7.64 -5.71
C GLN A 127 -14.44 6.56 -5.79
N ARG A 128 -13.23 6.87 -5.33
CA ARG A 128 -12.12 5.90 -5.25
C ARG A 128 -12.39 4.79 -4.24
N PHE A 129 -12.97 5.13 -3.07
CA PHE A 129 -13.26 4.17 -2.00
C PHE A 129 -14.64 3.53 -2.13
N PHE A 130 -15.59 4.24 -2.73
CA PHE A 130 -16.96 3.82 -2.88
C PHE A 130 -17.44 3.93 -4.35
N PRO A 131 -16.85 3.19 -5.29
CA PRO A 131 -17.11 3.35 -6.71
C PRO A 131 -18.55 3.01 -7.14
N ARG A 132 -19.30 2.31 -6.28
CA ARG A 132 -20.71 1.91 -6.55
C ARG A 132 -21.73 2.88 -5.98
N ILE A 133 -21.30 3.88 -5.20
CA ILE A 133 -22.20 4.85 -4.57
C ILE A 133 -22.18 6.13 -5.40
N ASP A 134 -23.37 6.58 -5.82
CA ASP A 134 -23.52 7.83 -6.56
C ASP A 134 -23.42 9.02 -5.57
N PRO A 135 -22.41 9.90 -5.72
CA PRO A 135 -22.26 11.08 -4.89
C PRO A 135 -23.35 12.15 -5.16
N ASP A 136 -24.08 12.06 -6.27
CA ASP A 136 -25.16 12.99 -6.63
C ASP A 136 -26.53 12.57 -6.10
N ASP A 137 -26.67 11.33 -5.60
CA ASP A 137 -27.90 10.90 -4.96
C ASP A 137 -28.11 11.67 -3.65
N PRO A 138 -29.28 12.36 -3.48
CA PRO A 138 -29.62 13.08 -2.27
C PRO A 138 -29.61 12.25 -0.98
N GLN A 139 -29.73 10.93 -1.09
CA GLN A 139 -29.72 10.00 0.06
C GLN A 139 -28.31 9.60 0.46
N THR A 140 -27.32 9.71 -0.42
CA THR A 140 -25.93 9.31 -0.17
C THR A 140 -25.33 9.90 1.11
N PRO A 141 -25.50 11.18 1.47
CA PRO A 141 -25.01 11.71 2.75
C PRO A 141 -25.58 11.02 3.97
N ASN A 142 -26.87 10.64 3.92
CA ASN A 142 -27.57 9.95 5.02
C ASN A 142 -27.13 8.50 5.15
N GLU A 143 -26.92 7.80 4.04
CA GLU A 143 -26.37 6.44 4.01
C GLU A 143 -24.95 6.41 4.55
N MET A 144 -24.13 7.37 4.14
CA MET A 144 -22.74 7.47 4.62
C MET A 144 -22.67 7.74 6.13
N ARG A 145 -23.61 8.49 6.72
CA ARG A 145 -23.68 8.65 8.17
C ARG A 145 -23.94 7.35 8.92
N LYS A 146 -24.62 6.40 8.28
CA LYS A 146 -24.90 5.06 8.83
C LYS A 146 -23.73 4.09 8.61
N PHE A 147 -22.76 4.45 7.75
CA PHE A 147 -21.62 3.61 7.41
C PHE A 147 -20.80 3.25 8.66
N LYS A 148 -20.52 1.97 8.80
CA LYS A 148 -19.85 1.39 9.96
C LYS A 148 -18.53 0.79 9.53
N LEU A 149 -17.44 1.16 10.22
CA LEU A 149 -16.13 0.52 10.06
C LEU A 149 -15.76 -0.16 11.39
N PRO A 150 -15.50 -1.46 11.37
CA PRO A 150 -14.96 -2.13 12.56
C PRO A 150 -13.56 -1.58 12.89
N ILE A 151 -13.33 -1.19 14.15
CA ILE A 151 -12.00 -0.76 14.61
C ILE A 151 -11.00 -1.91 14.47
N GLY A 152 -11.46 -3.16 14.53
CA GLY A 152 -10.65 -4.33 14.25
C GLY A 152 -9.94 -4.31 12.90
N MET A 153 -10.56 -3.73 11.86
CA MET A 153 -9.92 -3.56 10.56
C MET A 153 -8.69 -2.66 10.64
N PHE A 154 -8.76 -1.55 11.37
CA PHE A 154 -7.61 -0.66 11.57
C PHE A 154 -6.52 -1.33 12.41
N ASP A 155 -6.90 -2.19 13.37
CA ASP A 155 -5.94 -2.99 14.13
C ASP A 155 -5.22 -4.02 13.24
N GLU A 156 -5.90 -4.61 12.27
CA GLU A 156 -5.25 -5.49 11.29
C GLU A 156 -4.28 -4.73 10.37
N ILE A 157 -4.62 -3.50 9.94
CA ILE A 157 -3.69 -2.64 9.21
C ILE A 157 -2.47 -2.30 10.09
N ARG A 158 -2.66 -2.00 11.38
CA ARG A 158 -1.58 -1.78 12.34
C ARG A 158 -0.69 -3.01 12.48
N ARG A 159 -1.28 -4.20 12.56
CA ARG A 159 -0.54 -5.49 12.64
C ARG A 159 0.30 -5.71 11.38
N ALA A 160 -0.27 -5.48 10.19
CA ALA A 160 0.46 -5.55 8.93
C ALA A 160 1.68 -4.62 8.92
N GLY A 161 1.49 -3.36 9.32
CA GLY A 161 2.58 -2.39 9.40
C GLY A 161 3.64 -2.74 10.43
N THR A 162 3.25 -3.22 11.62
CA THR A 162 4.18 -3.67 12.66
C THR A 162 5.01 -4.88 12.18
N ALA A 163 4.35 -5.85 11.53
CA ALA A 163 5.02 -7.02 10.96
C ALA A 163 6.01 -6.62 9.84
N ALA A 164 5.64 -5.63 9.00
CA ALA A 164 6.54 -5.08 7.99
C ALA A 164 7.77 -4.41 8.60
N TYR A 165 7.58 -3.60 9.64
CA TYR A 165 8.68 -2.95 10.35
C TYR A 165 9.68 -3.98 10.94
N GLN A 166 9.15 -5.04 11.58
CA GLN A 166 9.98 -6.14 12.12
C GLN A 166 10.68 -6.94 11.01
N ALA A 167 10.01 -7.10 9.87
CA ALA A 167 10.57 -7.81 8.72
C ALA A 167 11.71 -7.04 8.03
N ALA A 168 11.71 -5.72 8.08
CA ALA A 168 12.70 -4.86 7.43
C ALA A 168 14.15 -5.24 7.80
N ALA A 169 14.40 -5.58 9.07
CA ALA A 169 15.71 -6.00 9.56
C ALA A 169 16.21 -7.35 9.00
N LYS A 170 15.36 -8.09 8.29
CA LYS A 170 15.64 -9.41 7.73
C LYS A 170 15.71 -9.42 6.20
N VAL A 171 15.47 -8.28 5.56
CA VAL A 171 15.40 -8.17 4.11
C VAL A 171 16.67 -7.48 3.60
N HIS A 172 17.38 -8.19 2.71
CA HIS A 172 18.70 -7.77 2.19
C HIS A 172 18.70 -7.48 0.70
N ILE A 173 17.55 -7.57 0.01
CA ILE A 173 17.43 -7.30 -1.42
C ILE A 173 17.50 -5.80 -1.72
N PRO A 174 17.84 -5.39 -2.96
CA PRO A 174 17.76 -3.99 -3.36
C PRO A 174 16.37 -3.40 -3.15
N LEU A 175 16.30 -2.21 -2.55
CA LEU A 175 15.08 -1.48 -2.27
C LEU A 175 15.10 -0.10 -2.90
N LEU A 176 14.08 0.22 -3.71
CA LEU A 176 13.71 1.59 -4.04
C LEU A 176 12.57 2.04 -3.13
N THR A 177 12.68 3.21 -2.52
CA THR A 177 11.55 3.85 -1.84
C THR A 177 11.35 5.25 -2.41
N VAL A 178 10.13 5.54 -2.88
CA VAL A 178 9.72 6.87 -3.32
C VAL A 178 8.67 7.43 -2.35
N GLN A 179 8.91 8.66 -1.86
CA GLN A 179 8.09 9.28 -0.83
C GLN A 179 7.67 10.69 -1.23
N GLY A 180 6.37 10.99 -1.11
CA GLY A 180 5.88 12.37 -1.26
C GLY A 180 6.25 13.22 -0.04
N THR A 181 6.86 14.39 -0.25
CA THR A 181 7.26 15.30 0.85
C THR A 181 6.07 15.90 1.60
N GLN A 182 4.91 15.98 0.93
CA GLN A 182 3.66 16.53 1.47
C GLN A 182 2.65 15.43 1.85
N ASP A 183 3.12 14.18 1.98
CA ASP A 183 2.27 13.06 2.33
C ASP A 183 1.83 13.14 3.81
N GLY A 184 0.55 13.44 4.02
CA GLY A 184 -0.07 13.50 5.34
C GLY A 184 -0.48 12.13 5.91
N VAL A 185 -0.53 11.08 5.06
CA VAL A 185 -0.94 9.72 5.42
C VAL A 185 0.27 8.86 5.79
N ALA A 186 1.14 8.60 4.82
CA ALA A 186 2.41 7.92 5.03
C ALA A 186 3.51 8.98 5.18
N GLN A 187 3.62 9.58 6.35
CA GLN A 187 4.51 10.72 6.57
C GLN A 187 5.99 10.37 6.31
N PRO A 188 6.78 11.25 5.66
CA PRO A 188 8.19 11.02 5.35
C PRO A 188 9.03 10.59 6.55
N ARG A 189 8.75 11.13 7.75
CA ARG A 189 9.42 10.74 8.98
C ARG A 189 9.21 9.27 9.35
N MET A 190 8.03 8.74 9.06
CA MET A 190 7.72 7.31 9.30
C MET A 190 8.43 6.43 8.30
N THR A 191 8.48 6.84 7.04
CA THR A 191 9.25 6.15 5.99
C THR A 191 10.73 6.11 6.35
N ARG A 192 11.34 7.24 6.73
CA ARG A 192 12.73 7.27 7.17
C ARG A 192 12.99 6.39 8.41
N GLN A 193 12.04 6.30 9.34
CA GLN A 193 12.13 5.37 10.48
C GLN A 193 12.11 3.91 10.04
N LEU A 194 11.25 3.55 9.08
CA LEU A 194 11.20 2.20 8.51
C LEU A 194 12.54 1.84 7.83
N LEU A 195 13.07 2.74 7.02
CA LEU A 195 14.31 2.54 6.27
C LEU A 195 15.55 2.40 7.16
N ARG A 196 15.60 3.04 8.33
CA ARG A 196 16.69 2.82 9.31
C ARG A 196 16.74 1.39 9.84
N ASN A 197 15.62 0.68 9.79
CA ASN A 197 15.54 -0.73 10.20
C ASN A 197 15.73 -1.71 9.04
N TYR A 198 15.91 -1.22 7.81
CA TYR A 198 16.10 -2.07 6.64
C TYR A 198 17.56 -2.51 6.51
N ALA A 199 17.78 -3.82 6.29
CA ALA A 199 19.13 -4.38 6.31
C ALA A 199 19.85 -4.38 4.95
N GLY A 200 19.11 -4.26 3.85
CA GLY A 200 19.67 -4.29 2.49
C GLY A 200 20.03 -2.90 1.94
N PRO A 201 20.50 -2.84 0.69
CA PRO A 201 20.79 -1.58 0.01
C PRO A 201 19.50 -0.82 -0.28
N VAL A 202 19.48 0.48 0.06
CA VAL A 202 18.32 1.36 -0.10
C VAL A 202 18.65 2.52 -1.03
N ARG A 203 17.79 2.73 -2.03
CA ARG A 203 17.67 3.98 -2.77
C ARG A 203 16.41 4.70 -2.30
N TYR A 204 16.56 5.83 -1.64
CA TYR A 204 15.46 6.65 -1.16
C TYR A 204 15.35 7.93 -1.97
N ALA A 205 14.17 8.22 -2.51
CA ALA A 205 13.88 9.43 -3.27
C ALA A 205 12.65 10.13 -2.69
N GLU A 206 12.77 11.43 -2.41
CA GLU A 206 11.65 12.29 -2.07
C GLU A 206 11.21 13.08 -3.30
N VAL A 207 9.89 13.20 -3.49
CA VAL A 207 9.27 13.95 -4.58
C VAL A 207 8.26 14.95 -4.04
N LEU A 208 8.08 16.08 -4.71
CA LEU A 208 7.13 17.11 -4.29
C LEU A 208 5.68 16.66 -4.62
N ALA A 209 5.11 15.86 -3.72
CA ALA A 209 3.77 15.30 -3.88
C ALA A 209 3.15 14.94 -2.53
N GLY A 210 1.82 14.70 -2.53
CA GLY A 210 1.09 14.06 -1.46
C GLY A 210 1.21 12.53 -1.49
N HIS A 211 0.17 11.84 -1.01
CA HIS A 211 0.13 10.37 -0.92
C HIS A 211 -0.05 9.66 -2.27
N ASP A 212 -0.69 10.31 -3.24
CA ASP A 212 -1.05 9.71 -4.53
C ASP A 212 0.05 9.87 -5.57
N LEU A 213 1.06 9.00 -5.50
CA LEU A 213 2.23 9.00 -6.39
C LEU A 213 1.95 8.35 -7.75
N LEU A 214 0.81 7.67 -7.92
CA LEU A 214 0.50 6.88 -9.13
C LEU A 214 -0.63 7.47 -9.97
N ASP A 215 -1.04 8.69 -9.67
CA ASP A 215 -1.97 9.44 -10.51
C ASP A 215 -1.21 10.02 -11.72
N ALA A 216 -1.48 9.47 -12.91
CA ALA A 216 -0.84 9.90 -14.16
C ALA A 216 -1.16 11.35 -14.55
N MET A 217 -2.16 11.97 -13.94
CA MET A 217 -2.51 13.39 -14.15
C MET A 217 -1.68 14.33 -13.27
N GLN A 218 -0.93 13.81 -12.30
CA GLN A 218 -0.07 14.61 -11.43
C GLN A 218 1.28 14.90 -12.09
N PRO A 219 1.84 16.11 -11.95
CA PRO A 219 3.16 16.44 -12.52
C PRO A 219 4.29 15.52 -12.04
N VAL A 220 4.16 14.98 -10.83
CA VAL A 220 5.16 14.08 -10.22
C VAL A 220 5.20 12.70 -10.88
N TRP A 221 4.17 12.32 -11.64
CA TRP A 221 4.06 10.99 -12.23
C TRP A 221 5.29 10.59 -13.04
N GLU A 222 5.76 11.46 -13.92
CA GLU A 222 6.92 11.17 -14.78
C GLU A 222 8.19 10.91 -13.96
N GLN A 223 8.39 11.64 -12.88
CA GLN A 223 9.52 11.43 -11.97
C GLN A 223 9.41 10.08 -11.27
N VAL A 224 8.24 9.74 -10.73
CA VAL A 224 8.01 8.44 -10.07
C VAL A 224 8.18 7.29 -11.05
N ARG A 225 7.60 7.40 -12.24
CA ARG A 225 7.73 6.42 -13.32
C ARG A 225 9.19 6.18 -13.69
N SER A 226 9.95 7.25 -13.91
CA SER A 226 11.38 7.17 -14.27
C SER A 226 12.20 6.49 -13.18
N LEU A 227 11.98 6.82 -11.90
CA LEU A 227 12.66 6.19 -10.76
C LEU A 227 12.43 4.68 -10.70
N VAL A 228 11.18 4.24 -10.94
CA VAL A 228 10.84 2.81 -10.91
C VAL A 228 11.41 2.08 -12.12
N LEU A 229 11.35 2.67 -13.31
CA LEU A 229 11.92 2.07 -14.53
C LEU A 229 13.45 1.97 -14.46
N ASP A 230 14.13 2.99 -13.96
CA ASP A 230 15.58 2.97 -13.74
C ASP A 230 15.98 1.92 -12.69
N PHE A 231 15.21 1.78 -11.62
CA PHE A 231 15.44 0.73 -10.63
C PHE A 231 15.24 -0.66 -11.24
N ALA A 232 14.17 -0.87 -11.99
CA ALA A 232 13.87 -2.13 -12.65
C ALA A 232 14.97 -2.56 -13.65
N SER A 233 15.54 -1.60 -14.41
CA SER A 233 16.59 -1.89 -15.38
C SER A 233 17.94 -2.33 -14.78
N ARG A 234 18.11 -2.16 -13.46
CA ARG A 234 19.35 -2.52 -12.72
C ARG A 234 19.24 -3.82 -11.95
N LEU A 235 18.07 -4.48 -11.99
CA LEU A 235 17.87 -5.73 -11.26
C LEU A 235 18.49 -6.88 -12.03
N GLU A 236 19.35 -7.63 -11.34
CA GLU A 236 19.92 -8.88 -11.83
C GLU A 236 19.23 -10.06 -11.11
N PRO A 237 19.03 -11.18 -11.80
CA PRO A 237 18.43 -12.36 -11.17
C PRO A 237 19.30 -12.87 -10.00
N VAL A 238 18.70 -13.04 -8.83
CA VAL A 238 19.35 -13.70 -7.71
C VAL A 238 19.39 -15.21 -7.97
N PRO A 239 20.57 -15.87 -7.95
CA PRO A 239 20.66 -17.31 -8.14
C PRO A 239 19.77 -18.07 -7.14
N ILE A 240 18.94 -18.97 -7.65
CA ILE A 240 18.13 -19.85 -6.81
C ILE A 240 19.09 -20.84 -6.14
N ARG A 241 19.34 -20.68 -4.85
CA ARG A 241 19.98 -21.74 -4.07
C ARG A 241 18.96 -22.85 -3.88
N ILE A 242 19.13 -23.92 -4.64
CA ILE A 242 18.43 -25.19 -4.40
C ILE A 242 19.09 -25.79 -3.17
N THR A 243 18.38 -25.76 -2.04
CA THR A 243 18.73 -26.48 -0.81
C THR A 243 18.02 -27.80 -0.78
#